data_4089a371bd717e6d3358b92798e60d34
#
_entry.id   4089a371bd717e6d3358b92798e60d34
#
_cell.length_a   1.000
_cell.length_b   1.000
_cell.length_c   1.000
_cell.angle_alpha   90.00
_cell.angle_beta   90.00
_cell.angle_gamma   90.00
#
_symmetry.space_group_name_H-M   'P 1'
#
loop_
_entity.id
_entity.type
_entity.pdbx_description
1 polymer ?
#
loop_
_entity_poly.entity_id
_entity_poly.type
_entity_poly.pdbx_seq_one_letter_code
_entity_poly.pdbx_strand_id
1 'polypeptide(L)'
;LGGTLLTDTGTRFFLELNYDPHPLYHYANIPFKAGIYASDLSIDWGDGTSSILKEKQYFNIVHHYQQEGLFHIKISGHRISNLNVSRLNLVDLQLEHCPSLEYLNCSINELKELDLSPCPALEELHCNSNNLQTLDLSSNPKLMQLNASYNLLETLDLSLCPKLQSLYCSFNHLTSVCLNHCRDILYI
;
A
#
# COMPACT_ATOMS: atom_id res chain seq x y z
N LEU A 1 -38.59 -13.18 23.03
CA LEU A 1 -38.39 -13.04 21.61
C LEU A 1 -36.96 -12.49 21.42
N GLY A 2 -36.01 -13.42 21.27
CA GLY A 2 -34.60 -13.11 21.10
C GLY A 2 -34.34 -12.68 19.67
N GLY A 3 -34.01 -11.40 19.48
CA GLY A 3 -33.37 -10.90 18.27
C GLY A 3 -31.88 -11.28 18.31
N THR A 4 -31.48 -12.22 17.47
CA THR A 4 -30.08 -12.52 17.21
C THR A 4 -29.50 -11.28 16.52
N LEU A 5 -28.70 -10.49 17.24
CA LEU A 5 -27.79 -9.53 16.65
C LEU A 5 -26.81 -10.33 15.78
N LEU A 6 -26.99 -10.27 14.48
CA LEU A 6 -25.95 -10.63 13.52
C LEU A 6 -24.80 -9.67 13.80
N THR A 7 -23.85 -10.13 14.58
CA THR A 7 -22.54 -9.46 14.67
C THR A 7 -21.95 -9.57 13.28
N ASP A 8 -21.94 -8.46 12.57
CA ASP A 8 -21.14 -8.28 11.37
C ASP A 8 -19.68 -8.53 11.79
N THR A 9 -19.23 -9.77 11.59
CA THR A 9 -17.81 -10.13 11.72
C THR A 9 -17.08 -9.60 10.50
N GLY A 10 -17.27 -8.31 10.23
CA GLY A 10 -16.55 -7.60 9.20
C GLY A 10 -15.06 -7.78 9.43
N THR A 11 -14.42 -8.42 8.47
CA THR A 11 -12.99 -8.67 8.46
C THR A 11 -12.26 -7.34 8.72
N ARG A 12 -11.59 -7.23 9.85
CA ARG A 12 -10.76 -6.07 10.15
C ARG A 12 -9.47 -6.20 9.35
N PHE A 13 -9.09 -5.15 8.69
CA PHE A 13 -7.81 -5.02 8.02
C PHE A 13 -6.75 -4.61 9.02
N PHE A 14 -5.56 -5.15 8.84
CA PHE A 14 -4.38 -4.73 9.59
C PHE A 14 -3.35 -4.26 8.58
N LEU A 15 -2.80 -3.10 8.84
CA LEU A 15 -1.70 -2.51 8.13
C LEU A 15 -0.61 -2.21 9.15
N GLU A 16 0.57 -2.79 8.98
CA GLU A 16 1.73 -2.51 9.80
C GLU A 16 2.75 -1.76 8.95
N LEU A 17 3.24 -0.64 9.46
CA LEU A 17 4.18 0.25 8.79
C LEU A 17 5.37 0.47 9.70
N ASN A 18 6.57 0.29 9.18
CA ASN A 18 7.78 0.73 9.84
C ASN A 18 8.18 2.08 9.23
N TYR A 19 7.96 3.15 9.99
CA TYR A 19 8.22 4.52 9.62
C TYR A 19 9.43 5.04 10.36
N ASP A 20 10.44 5.53 9.62
CA ASP A 20 11.60 6.22 10.17
C ASP A 20 11.48 7.71 9.88
N PRO A 21 11.23 8.57 10.90
CA PRO A 21 11.22 10.01 10.73
C PRO A 21 12.62 10.62 10.60
N HIS A 22 13.71 9.79 10.70
CA HIS A 22 15.05 10.28 10.56
C HIS A 22 15.41 10.51 9.09
N PRO A 23 15.44 11.75 8.59
CA PRO A 23 15.82 11.99 7.22
C PRO A 23 17.34 11.94 7.06
N LEU A 24 17.82 11.28 6.04
CA LEU A 24 19.15 11.55 5.46
C LEU A 24 19.28 13.02 5.00
N TYR A 25 18.21 13.75 5.03
CA TYR A 25 18.10 15.18 4.71
C TYR A 25 17.53 15.93 5.92
N HIS A 26 18.32 16.72 6.58
CA HIS A 26 18.15 17.62 7.71
C HIS A 26 16.81 18.38 7.91
N TYR A 27 15.67 17.73 7.71
CA TYR A 27 14.36 18.29 8.03
C TYR A 27 13.78 17.55 9.24
N ALA A 28 14.16 17.99 10.43
CA ALA A 28 13.48 17.61 11.66
C ALA A 28 11.98 17.85 11.51
N ASN A 29 11.15 16.86 11.88
CA ASN A 29 9.69 16.94 11.94
C ASN A 29 8.92 16.82 10.61
N ILE A 30 9.28 15.89 9.71
CA ILE A 30 8.34 15.52 8.66
C ILE A 30 7.18 14.75 9.33
N PRO A 31 5.94 15.26 9.31
CA PRO A 31 4.83 14.53 9.88
C PRO A 31 4.50 13.31 9.01
N PHE A 32 4.13 12.21 9.65
CA PHE A 32 3.47 11.12 8.93
C PHE A 32 2.18 11.66 8.28
N LYS A 33 2.02 11.47 6.98
CA LYS A 33 0.83 11.89 6.22
C LYS A 33 0.35 10.75 5.34
N ALA A 34 -0.80 10.21 5.64
CA ALA A 34 -1.41 9.15 4.82
C ALA A 34 -2.82 9.54 4.38
N GLY A 35 -3.21 9.06 3.20
CA GLY A 35 -4.57 9.14 2.68
C GLY A 35 -5.23 7.76 2.68
N ILE A 36 -6.31 7.59 3.41
CA ILE A 36 -6.99 6.30 3.56
C ILE A 36 -8.49 6.48 3.35
N TYR A 37 -9.07 5.75 2.40
CA TYR A 37 -10.52 5.63 2.31
C TYR A 37 -10.98 4.35 3.00
N ALA A 38 -11.73 4.52 4.08
CA ALA A 38 -12.18 3.42 4.92
C ALA A 38 -13.40 3.80 5.76
N SER A 39 -13.91 2.86 6.52
CA SER A 39 -14.81 3.10 7.64
C SER A 39 -14.18 2.60 8.94
N ASP A 40 -14.36 3.36 10.02
CA ASP A 40 -13.92 2.97 11.36
C ASP A 40 -12.43 2.63 11.48
N LEU A 41 -11.57 3.61 11.23
CA LEU A 41 -10.11 3.45 11.41
C LEU A 41 -9.71 3.50 12.88
N SER A 42 -8.83 2.60 13.27
CA SER A 42 -8.06 2.65 14.51
C SER A 42 -6.58 2.62 14.17
N ILE A 43 -5.83 3.55 14.71
CA ILE A 43 -4.40 3.71 14.44
C ILE A 43 -3.65 3.70 15.78
N ASP A 44 -2.71 2.77 15.91
CA ASP A 44 -1.67 2.79 16.93
C ASP A 44 -0.41 3.38 16.28
N TRP A 45 0.07 4.49 16.82
CA TRP A 45 1.19 5.22 16.22
C TRP A 45 2.56 4.66 16.58
N GLY A 46 2.61 3.68 17.48
CA GLY A 46 3.87 3.08 17.93
C GLY A 46 4.68 3.97 18.88
N ASP A 47 4.20 5.16 19.22
CA ASP A 47 4.79 6.11 20.17
C ASP A 47 4.05 6.16 21.52
N GLY A 48 3.12 5.21 21.73
CA GLY A 48 2.24 5.15 22.90
C GLY A 48 0.94 5.95 22.73
N THR A 49 0.73 6.59 21.59
CA THR A 49 -0.52 7.28 21.27
C THR A 49 -1.35 6.51 20.24
N SER A 50 -2.64 6.80 20.16
CA SER A 50 -3.56 6.18 19.20
C SER A 50 -4.62 7.14 18.73
N SER A 51 -5.23 6.83 17.59
CA SER A 51 -6.35 7.57 17.01
C SER A 51 -7.49 6.64 16.62
N ILE A 52 -8.73 7.06 16.85
CA ILE A 52 -9.94 6.35 16.41
C ILE A 52 -10.76 7.33 15.58
N LEU A 53 -11.01 6.97 14.31
CA LEU A 53 -11.78 7.75 13.37
C LEU A 53 -13.01 6.92 12.98
N LYS A 54 -14.19 7.48 13.23
CA LYS A 54 -15.48 6.84 12.90
C LYS A 54 -16.09 7.61 11.75
N GLU A 55 -16.67 6.95 10.83
CA GLU A 55 -17.34 7.44 9.62
C GLU A 55 -16.66 6.91 8.34
N LYS A 56 -17.49 6.66 7.34
CA LYS A 56 -17.01 6.23 6.03
C LYS A 56 -16.62 7.44 5.20
N GLN A 57 -15.34 7.70 5.06
CA GLN A 57 -14.82 8.82 4.27
C GLN A 57 -13.35 8.61 3.87
N TYR A 58 -12.85 9.53 3.06
CA TYR A 58 -11.42 9.65 2.83
C TYR A 58 -10.78 10.45 3.96
N PHE A 59 -9.85 9.82 4.67
CA PHE A 59 -9.12 10.43 5.78
C PHE A 59 -7.76 10.94 5.29
N ASN A 60 -7.50 12.23 5.49
CA ASN A 60 -6.14 12.77 5.45
C ASN A 60 -5.57 12.72 6.87
N ILE A 61 -4.73 11.73 7.11
CA ILE A 61 -4.18 11.46 8.44
C ILE A 61 -2.85 12.15 8.56
N VAL A 62 -2.66 12.90 9.65
CA VAL A 62 -1.40 13.57 9.97
C VAL A 62 -1.04 13.25 11.42
N HIS A 63 0.19 12.79 11.65
CA HIS A 63 0.73 12.55 12.97
C HIS A 63 2.14 13.13 13.09
N HIS A 64 2.45 13.74 14.24
CA HIS A 64 3.73 14.35 14.53
C HIS A 64 4.43 13.59 15.65
N TYR A 65 5.54 12.96 15.33
CA TYR A 65 6.39 12.31 16.32
C TYR A 65 7.25 13.35 17.05
N GLN A 66 7.38 13.19 18.36
CA GLN A 66 8.18 14.10 19.21
C GLN A 66 9.64 13.66 19.31
N GLN A 67 9.96 12.47 18.83
CA GLN A 67 11.29 11.87 18.91
C GLN A 67 11.66 11.26 17.56
N GLU A 68 12.93 11.14 17.29
CA GLU A 68 13.47 10.35 16.19
C GLU A 68 13.43 8.87 16.54
N GLY A 69 13.30 7.99 15.57
CA GLY A 69 13.31 6.54 15.76
C GLY A 69 12.48 5.81 14.71
N LEU A 70 12.55 4.49 14.76
CA LEU A 70 11.70 3.63 13.95
C LEU A 70 10.38 3.40 14.67
N PHE A 71 9.27 3.81 14.06
CA PHE A 71 7.94 3.65 14.63
C PHE A 71 7.19 2.54 13.90
N HIS A 72 6.61 1.65 14.68
CA HIS A 72 5.79 0.55 14.20
C HIS A 72 4.31 0.96 14.27
N ILE A 73 3.77 1.42 13.15
CA ILE A 73 2.41 1.94 13.06
C ILE A 73 1.47 0.80 12.70
N LYS A 74 0.38 0.65 13.44
CA LYS A 74 -0.66 -0.32 13.14
C LYS A 74 -1.96 0.39 12.79
N ILE A 75 -2.46 0.14 11.59
CA ILE A 75 -3.73 0.70 11.12
C ILE A 75 -4.72 -0.45 10.93
N SER A 76 -5.86 -0.35 11.55
CA SER A 76 -6.95 -1.30 11.36
C SER A 76 -8.25 -0.57 11.02
N GLY A 77 -9.07 -1.17 10.16
CA GLY A 77 -10.32 -0.57 9.75
C GLY A 77 -11.21 -1.52 8.95
N HIS A 78 -12.39 -1.05 8.59
CA HIS A 78 -13.29 -1.79 7.72
C HIS A 78 -13.23 -1.24 6.31
N ARG A 79 -13.18 -2.13 5.30
CA ARG A 79 -13.27 -1.80 3.87
C ARG A 79 -12.29 -0.69 3.46
N ILE A 80 -11.01 -0.86 3.77
CA ILE A 80 -9.98 0.01 3.22
C ILE A 80 -9.93 -0.27 1.71
N SER A 81 -10.35 0.69 0.89
CA SER A 81 -10.34 0.58 -0.57
C SER A 81 -9.26 1.44 -1.22
N ASN A 82 -8.79 2.46 -0.52
CA ASN A 82 -7.75 3.36 -1.00
C ASN A 82 -6.72 3.61 0.11
N LEU A 83 -5.45 3.41 -0.22
CA LEU A 83 -4.34 3.63 0.70
C LEU A 83 -3.24 4.41 -0.01
N ASN A 84 -2.95 5.60 0.49
CA ASN A 84 -1.81 6.38 0.05
C ASN A 84 -0.84 6.60 1.23
N VAL A 85 0.29 5.94 1.17
CA VAL A 85 1.40 5.98 2.13
C VAL A 85 2.71 6.36 1.42
N SER A 86 2.62 7.17 0.38
CA SER A 86 3.79 7.62 -0.37
C SER A 86 4.63 8.64 0.39
N ARG A 87 5.94 8.65 0.15
CA ARG A 87 6.89 9.64 0.69
C ARG A 87 6.97 9.64 2.22
N LEU A 88 6.96 8.47 2.84
CA LEU A 88 6.95 8.30 4.29
C LEU A 88 8.24 7.65 4.84
N ASN A 89 9.25 7.44 4.00
CA ASN A 89 10.47 6.69 4.37
C ASN A 89 10.15 5.31 4.96
N LEU A 90 9.10 4.65 4.44
CA LEU A 90 8.73 3.32 4.89
C LEU A 90 9.81 2.32 4.51
N VAL A 91 10.27 1.54 5.47
CA VAL A 91 11.20 0.42 5.25
C VAL A 91 10.48 -0.91 5.14
N ASP A 92 9.23 -0.97 5.60
CA ASP A 92 8.37 -2.14 5.53
C ASP A 92 6.89 -1.72 5.42
N LEU A 93 6.10 -2.53 4.71
CA LEU A 93 4.67 -2.37 4.52
C LEU A 93 4.02 -3.75 4.49
N GLN A 94 3.32 -4.11 5.55
CA GLN A 94 2.60 -5.37 5.65
C GLN A 94 1.10 -5.13 5.49
N LEU A 95 0.51 -5.77 4.50
CA LEU A 95 -0.91 -5.72 4.17
C LEU A 95 -1.56 -7.03 4.60
N GLU A 96 -2.34 -7.01 5.67
CA GLU A 96 -3.06 -8.20 6.13
C GLU A 96 -4.56 -8.04 5.89
N HIS A 97 -5.17 -9.04 5.24
CA HIS A 97 -6.62 -9.07 5.01
C HIS A 97 -7.20 -7.82 4.33
N CYS A 98 -6.62 -7.40 3.20
CA CYS A 98 -7.06 -6.24 2.43
C CYS A 98 -7.84 -6.59 1.14
N PRO A 99 -8.90 -7.43 1.18
CA PRO A 99 -9.60 -7.92 -0.02
C PRO A 99 -10.37 -6.84 -0.78
N SER A 100 -10.57 -5.67 -0.18
CA SER A 100 -11.28 -4.53 -0.79
C SER A 100 -10.34 -3.41 -1.24
N LEU A 101 -9.02 -3.60 -1.12
CA LEU A 101 -8.06 -2.57 -1.53
C LEU A 101 -8.01 -2.51 -3.06
N GLU A 102 -8.44 -1.38 -3.62
CA GLU A 102 -8.52 -1.10 -5.06
C GLU A 102 -7.36 -0.20 -5.51
N TYR A 103 -6.93 0.72 -4.65
CA TYR A 103 -5.85 1.67 -4.92
C TYR A 103 -4.78 1.59 -3.83
N LEU A 104 -3.52 1.39 -4.24
CA LEU A 104 -2.36 1.46 -3.37
C LEU A 104 -1.31 2.39 -3.97
N ASN A 105 -0.94 3.43 -3.22
CA ASN A 105 0.24 4.24 -3.50
C ASN A 105 1.22 4.16 -2.33
N CYS A 106 2.29 3.40 -2.52
CA CYS A 106 3.43 3.29 -1.60
C CYS A 106 4.72 3.81 -2.26
N SER A 107 4.61 4.70 -3.24
CA SER A 107 5.75 5.24 -3.98
C SER A 107 6.68 6.10 -3.11
N ILE A 108 7.94 6.20 -3.52
CA ILE A 108 8.96 7.04 -2.88
C ILE A 108 9.11 6.67 -1.39
N ASN A 109 9.48 5.42 -1.18
CA ASN A 109 9.80 4.83 0.11
C ASN A 109 11.09 3.99 0.00
N GLU A 110 11.41 3.19 1.00
CA GLU A 110 12.60 2.34 1.04
C GLU A 110 12.24 0.84 1.08
N LEU A 111 11.07 0.48 0.55
CA LEU A 111 10.57 -0.90 0.57
C LEU A 111 11.46 -1.82 -0.25
N LYS A 112 11.84 -2.95 0.33
CA LYS A 112 12.61 -4.03 -0.33
C LYS A 112 11.73 -5.17 -0.82
N GLU A 113 10.59 -5.34 -0.18
CA GLU A 113 9.60 -6.38 -0.43
C GLU A 113 8.20 -5.75 -0.38
N LEU A 114 7.25 -6.34 -1.10
CA LEU A 114 5.85 -5.92 -1.09
C LEU A 114 4.98 -7.13 -1.41
N ASP A 115 4.30 -7.67 -0.39
CA ASP A 115 3.33 -8.75 -0.55
C ASP A 115 1.94 -8.18 -0.87
N LEU A 116 1.45 -8.47 -2.08
CA LEU A 116 0.14 -8.05 -2.57
C LEU A 116 -0.88 -9.19 -2.61
N SER A 117 -0.50 -10.38 -2.13
CA SER A 117 -1.39 -11.54 -2.12
C SER A 117 -2.69 -11.31 -1.31
N PRO A 118 -2.72 -10.46 -0.25
CA PRO A 118 -3.95 -10.15 0.47
C PRO A 118 -4.89 -9.17 -0.25
N CYS A 119 -4.51 -8.65 -1.45
CA CYS A 119 -5.20 -7.55 -2.12
C CYS A 119 -5.77 -7.93 -3.50
N PRO A 120 -6.67 -8.94 -3.62
CA PRO A 120 -7.15 -9.43 -4.92
C PRO A 120 -8.05 -8.45 -5.68
N ALA A 121 -8.49 -7.37 -5.05
CA ALA A 121 -9.29 -6.33 -5.69
C ALA A 121 -8.46 -5.19 -6.27
N LEU A 122 -7.12 -5.24 -6.15
CA LEU A 122 -6.24 -4.15 -6.56
C LEU A 122 -6.38 -3.84 -8.05
N GLU A 123 -6.69 -2.57 -8.35
CA GLU A 123 -6.87 -2.04 -9.71
C GLU A 123 -5.75 -1.08 -10.09
N GLU A 124 -5.22 -0.33 -9.12
CA GLU A 124 -4.16 0.64 -9.35
C GLU A 124 -3.06 0.52 -8.30
N LEU A 125 -1.80 0.34 -8.77
CA LEU A 125 -0.62 0.20 -7.94
C LEU A 125 0.46 1.21 -8.35
N HIS A 126 0.85 2.06 -7.40
CA HIS A 126 2.03 2.91 -7.48
C HIS A 126 3.05 2.47 -6.43
N CYS A 127 4.07 1.75 -6.85
CA CYS A 127 5.19 1.32 -6.01
C CYS A 127 6.54 1.83 -6.52
N ASN A 128 6.51 2.86 -7.38
CA ASN A 128 7.72 3.43 -7.96
C ASN A 128 8.64 4.09 -6.93
N SER A 129 9.93 4.15 -7.24
CA SER A 129 10.95 4.73 -6.35
C SER A 129 10.99 4.04 -4.98
N ASN A 130 11.31 2.76 -5.03
CA ASN A 130 11.55 1.88 -3.89
C ASN A 130 12.80 1.03 -4.17
N ASN A 131 13.06 0.02 -3.36
CA ASN A 131 14.19 -0.91 -3.49
C ASN A 131 13.72 -2.34 -3.80
N LEU A 132 12.57 -2.50 -4.49
CA LEU A 132 11.98 -3.80 -4.78
C LEU A 132 12.86 -4.58 -5.77
N GLN A 133 13.24 -5.80 -5.40
CA GLN A 133 13.98 -6.74 -6.26
C GLN A 133 13.04 -7.66 -7.03
N THR A 134 11.88 -7.94 -6.46
CA THR A 134 10.82 -8.76 -7.05
C THR A 134 9.47 -8.11 -6.83
N LEU A 135 8.51 -8.42 -7.69
CA LEU A 135 7.12 -7.99 -7.56
C LEU A 135 6.22 -9.10 -8.09
N ASP A 136 5.55 -9.81 -7.19
CA ASP A 136 4.58 -10.85 -7.54
C ASP A 136 3.17 -10.24 -7.64
N LEU A 137 2.58 -10.32 -8.82
CA LEU A 137 1.24 -9.81 -9.14
C LEU A 137 0.25 -10.94 -9.48
N SER A 138 0.61 -12.19 -9.19
CA SER A 138 -0.20 -13.37 -9.51
C SER A 138 -1.58 -13.36 -8.83
N SER A 139 -1.71 -12.67 -7.71
CA SER A 139 -2.94 -12.54 -6.94
C SER A 139 -3.78 -11.30 -7.28
N ASN A 140 -3.36 -10.50 -8.29
CA ASN A 140 -3.99 -9.21 -8.60
C ASN A 140 -4.58 -9.14 -10.02
N PRO A 141 -5.52 -10.03 -10.39
CA PRO A 141 -6.03 -10.15 -11.76
C PRO A 141 -6.88 -8.96 -12.24
N LYS A 142 -7.20 -8.05 -11.34
CA LYS A 142 -7.96 -6.84 -11.65
C LYS A 142 -7.09 -5.64 -11.96
N LEU A 143 -5.76 -5.77 -11.85
CA LEU A 143 -4.83 -4.66 -12.02
C LEU A 143 -4.95 -4.05 -13.42
N MET A 144 -5.19 -2.74 -13.43
CA MET A 144 -5.37 -1.91 -14.64
C MET A 144 -4.21 -0.94 -14.84
N GLN A 145 -3.62 -0.45 -13.76
CA GLN A 145 -2.51 0.51 -13.81
C GLN A 145 -1.38 0.07 -12.87
N LEU A 146 -0.16 0.00 -13.40
CA LEU A 146 1.03 -0.32 -12.66
C LEU A 146 2.11 0.74 -12.90
N ASN A 147 2.58 1.36 -11.83
CA ASN A 147 3.83 2.11 -11.85
C ASN A 147 4.84 1.47 -10.89
N ALA A 148 5.79 0.75 -11.44
CA ALA A 148 6.90 0.10 -10.75
C ALA A 148 8.27 0.68 -11.17
N SER A 149 8.29 1.89 -11.75
CA SER A 149 9.53 2.54 -12.19
C SER A 149 10.47 2.84 -11.03
N TYR A 150 11.76 2.96 -11.30
CA TYR A 150 12.76 3.26 -10.27
C TYR A 150 12.76 2.25 -9.12
N ASN A 151 12.99 0.98 -9.44
CA ASN A 151 13.19 -0.13 -8.53
C ASN A 151 14.41 -0.96 -8.95
N LEU A 152 14.57 -2.16 -8.40
CA LEU A 152 15.67 -3.07 -8.68
C LEU A 152 15.18 -4.38 -9.34
N LEU A 153 14.03 -4.33 -10.03
CA LEU A 153 13.40 -5.52 -10.62
C LEU A 153 14.26 -6.05 -11.79
N GLU A 154 14.51 -7.38 -11.78
CA GLU A 154 15.19 -8.08 -12.89
C GLU A 154 14.21 -8.71 -13.87
N THR A 155 13.03 -9.08 -13.39
CA THR A 155 11.95 -9.66 -14.19
C THR A 155 10.60 -9.09 -13.74
N LEU A 156 9.62 -9.10 -14.64
CA LEU A 156 8.25 -8.70 -14.32
C LEU A 156 7.28 -9.58 -15.11
N ASP A 157 6.54 -10.42 -14.38
CA ASP A 157 5.51 -11.28 -14.98
C ASP A 157 4.12 -10.69 -14.76
N LEU A 158 3.47 -10.28 -15.86
CA LEU A 158 2.13 -9.70 -15.90
C LEU A 158 1.12 -10.62 -16.58
N SER A 159 1.48 -11.89 -16.81
CA SER A 159 0.63 -12.86 -17.52
C SER A 159 -0.71 -13.10 -16.84
N LEU A 160 -0.81 -12.85 -15.53
CA LEU A 160 -2.02 -12.97 -14.73
C LEU A 160 -2.75 -11.63 -14.49
N CYS A 161 -2.34 -10.55 -15.19
CA CYS A 161 -2.98 -9.23 -15.14
C CYS A 161 -3.66 -8.88 -16.47
N PRO A 162 -4.71 -9.60 -16.90
CA PRO A 162 -5.29 -9.45 -18.25
C PRO A 162 -5.96 -8.09 -18.49
N LYS A 163 -6.26 -7.34 -17.44
CA LYS A 163 -6.92 -6.03 -17.52
C LYS A 163 -5.94 -4.85 -17.54
N LEU A 164 -4.62 -5.13 -17.55
CA LEU A 164 -3.62 -4.08 -17.49
C LEU A 164 -3.69 -3.16 -18.73
N GLN A 165 -3.79 -1.85 -18.49
CA GLN A 165 -3.92 -0.79 -19.49
C GLN A 165 -2.70 0.13 -19.51
N SER A 166 -2.11 0.40 -18.34
CA SER A 166 -0.97 1.29 -18.22
C SER A 166 0.15 0.63 -17.43
N LEU A 167 1.34 0.60 -18.00
CA LEU A 167 2.54 0.03 -17.42
C LEU A 167 3.67 1.06 -17.44
N TYR A 168 4.19 1.40 -16.28
CA TYR A 168 5.43 2.17 -16.11
C TYR A 168 6.41 1.32 -15.32
N CYS A 169 7.50 0.90 -15.94
CA CYS A 169 8.53 0.04 -15.32
C CYS A 169 9.96 0.48 -15.66
N SER A 170 10.14 1.73 -16.10
CA SER A 170 11.43 2.31 -16.45
C SER A 170 12.37 2.38 -15.24
N PHE A 171 13.68 2.47 -15.50
CA PHE A 171 14.70 2.56 -14.43
C PHE A 171 14.63 1.38 -13.44
N ASN A 172 14.69 0.17 -14.00
CA ASN A 172 14.86 -1.11 -13.33
C ASN A 172 16.04 -1.86 -13.98
N HIS A 173 16.27 -3.09 -13.59
CA HIS A 173 17.27 -3.98 -14.19
C HIS A 173 16.62 -5.07 -15.07
N LEU A 174 15.45 -4.78 -15.65
CA LEU A 174 14.63 -5.77 -16.36
C LEU A 174 15.35 -6.37 -17.56
N THR A 175 15.50 -7.67 -17.51
CA THR A 175 15.95 -8.51 -18.64
C THR A 175 14.78 -9.14 -19.39
N SER A 176 13.63 -9.26 -18.75
CA SER A 176 12.40 -9.77 -19.34
C SER A 176 11.15 -9.18 -18.71
N VAL A 177 10.13 -8.98 -19.54
CA VAL A 177 8.77 -8.61 -19.13
C VAL A 177 7.80 -9.55 -19.85
N CYS A 178 6.97 -10.27 -19.10
CA CYS A 178 5.95 -11.14 -19.65
C CYS A 178 4.60 -10.41 -19.73
N LEU A 179 4.13 -10.15 -20.94
CA LEU A 179 2.86 -9.46 -21.21
C LEU A 179 1.81 -10.42 -21.81
N ASN A 180 1.98 -11.72 -21.65
CA ASN A 180 1.02 -12.69 -22.15
C ASN A 180 -0.36 -12.39 -21.56
N HIS A 181 -1.38 -12.28 -22.43
CA HIS A 181 -2.76 -11.95 -22.07
C HIS A 181 -3.07 -10.49 -21.70
N CYS A 182 -2.09 -9.59 -21.61
CA CYS A 182 -2.31 -8.15 -21.44
C CYS A 182 -2.73 -7.51 -22.79
N ARG A 183 -4.00 -7.69 -23.19
CA ARG A 183 -4.48 -7.25 -24.52
C ARG A 183 -4.88 -5.78 -24.57
N ASP A 184 -5.11 -5.17 -23.44
CA ASP A 184 -5.68 -3.83 -23.30
C ASP A 184 -4.61 -2.77 -22.97
N ILE A 185 -3.31 -3.11 -23.12
CA ILE A 185 -2.24 -2.14 -22.87
C ILE A 185 -2.30 -1.00 -23.86
N LEU A 186 -2.44 0.21 -23.33
CA LEU A 186 -2.46 1.46 -24.10
C LEU A 186 -1.15 2.25 -23.96
N TYR A 187 -0.44 2.08 -22.84
CA TYR A 187 0.78 2.81 -22.51
C TYR A 187 1.81 1.89 -21.85
N ILE A 188 3.05 2.01 -22.31
CA ILE A 188 4.23 1.33 -21.74
C ILE A 188 5.34 2.36 -21.52
#